data_18777dc345f2f9fa34a6491666949747
#
_entry.id   18777dc345f2f9fa34a6491666949747
#
_cell.length_a   1.000
_cell.length_b   1.000
_cell.length_c   1.000
_cell.angle_alpha   90.00
_cell.angle_beta   90.00
_cell.angle_gamma   90.00
#
_symmetry.space_group_name_H-M   'P 1'
#
loop_
_entity.id
_entity.type
_entity.pdbx_description
1 polymer ?
#
loop_
_entity_poly.entity_id
_entity_poly.type
_entity_poly.pdbx_seq_one_letter_code
_entity_poly.pdbx_strand_id
1 'polypeptide(L)'
;MQPLTPIHFPVLKTARYYQIGTPNPVVRDVWIVLHGFSQLAADFAVPFQPLEADSRLIAVPEGLSRFYLDTRPGHSGASKVGALWLTREDRETEIVDIVNYLDRLYERILEELANHGVDRDQIRVHALGFSQGGPAVCRWAARGSAVIDHLVPWAHAIPQDVNLRALAERRPRLTIDMVYGTRDRFIGEDAVEEQRAVLESSGVPYAMHPFNGGHSLNLAMLRQLMGG
;
A
#
# COMPACT_ATOMS: atom_id res chain seq x y z
N MET A 1 12.71 33.35 -22.54
CA MET A 1 12.38 33.35 -21.10
C MET A 1 13.13 32.18 -20.44
N GLN A 2 13.80 32.43 -19.32
CA GLN A 2 14.37 31.35 -18.54
C GLN A 2 13.19 30.51 -17.93
N PRO A 3 13.29 29.16 -17.89
CA PRO A 3 12.28 28.33 -17.26
C PRO A 3 12.24 28.67 -15.76
N LEU A 4 11.03 28.70 -15.21
CA LEU A 4 10.84 28.83 -13.76
C LEU A 4 11.26 27.53 -13.07
N THR A 5 12.02 27.67 -11.97
CA THR A 5 12.44 26.54 -11.14
C THR A 5 11.55 26.49 -9.90
N PRO A 6 10.90 25.36 -9.59
CA PRO A 6 10.09 25.22 -8.38
C PRO A 6 10.98 25.29 -7.13
N ILE A 7 10.47 25.89 -6.07
CA ILE A 7 11.10 25.93 -4.75
C ILE A 7 10.20 25.14 -3.79
N HIS A 8 10.74 24.05 -3.21
CA HIS A 8 10.02 23.20 -2.29
C HIS A 8 10.30 23.61 -0.84
N PHE A 9 9.26 23.55 -0.01
CA PHE A 9 9.41 23.66 1.44
C PHE A 9 8.35 22.79 2.12
N PRO A 10 8.68 22.11 3.22
CA PRO A 10 7.75 21.20 3.89
C PRO A 10 6.66 21.95 4.64
N VAL A 11 5.43 21.42 4.57
CA VAL A 11 4.28 21.89 5.35
C VAL A 11 3.65 20.73 6.11
N LEU A 12 3.01 21.03 7.26
CA LEU A 12 2.26 20.02 7.99
C LEU A 12 0.90 19.80 7.35
N LYS A 13 0.54 18.54 7.11
CA LYS A 13 -0.77 18.13 6.64
C LYS A 13 -1.33 17.02 7.51
N THR A 14 -2.58 17.17 7.98
CA THR A 14 -3.26 16.11 8.74
C THR A 14 -3.69 14.99 7.81
N ALA A 15 -3.15 13.80 8.03
CA ALA A 15 -3.57 12.57 7.40
C ALA A 15 -4.70 11.90 8.19
N ARG A 16 -5.43 10.98 7.54
CA ARG A 16 -6.39 10.09 8.21
C ARG A 16 -6.19 8.66 7.76
N TYR A 17 -6.51 7.73 8.62
CA TYR A 17 -6.62 6.30 8.29
C TYR A 17 -7.83 5.70 9.00
N TYR A 18 -8.31 4.58 8.49
CA TYR A 18 -9.33 3.76 9.15
C TYR A 18 -8.66 2.52 9.72
N GLN A 19 -9.19 2.03 10.82
CA GLN A 19 -8.65 0.87 11.53
C GLN A 19 -9.72 -0.20 11.67
N ILE A 20 -9.32 -1.44 11.43
CA ILE A 20 -10.12 -2.65 11.67
C ILE A 20 -9.34 -3.49 12.68
N GLY A 21 -10.03 -3.98 13.68
CA GLY A 21 -9.42 -4.57 14.88
C GLY A 21 -9.06 -3.53 15.93
N THR A 22 -8.85 -4.00 17.14
CA THR A 22 -8.51 -3.17 18.31
C THR A 22 -7.12 -3.53 18.81
N PRO A 23 -6.25 -2.54 19.11
CA PRO A 23 -4.96 -2.80 19.75
C PRO A 23 -5.16 -3.56 21.06
N ASN A 24 -4.50 -4.70 21.19
CA ASN A 24 -4.59 -5.57 22.35
C ASN A 24 -3.32 -6.44 22.45
N PRO A 25 -3.06 -7.11 23.60
CA PRO A 25 -1.80 -7.86 23.81
C PRO A 25 -1.60 -9.09 22.92
N VAL A 26 -2.62 -9.56 22.19
CA VAL A 26 -2.51 -10.73 21.32
C VAL A 26 -2.30 -10.39 19.83
N VAL A 27 -2.25 -9.12 19.47
CA VAL A 27 -1.95 -8.69 18.09
C VAL A 27 -0.55 -9.16 17.71
N ARG A 28 -0.44 -9.80 16.55
CA ARG A 28 0.82 -10.28 15.96
C ARG A 28 0.97 -9.85 14.51
N ASP A 29 -0.12 -9.55 13.81
CA ASP A 29 -0.12 -9.16 12.42
C ASP A 29 -0.66 -7.73 12.26
N VAL A 30 0.15 -6.85 11.68
CA VAL A 30 -0.25 -5.48 11.31
C VAL A 30 -0.27 -5.38 9.80
N TRP A 31 -1.45 -5.11 9.25
CA TRP A 31 -1.64 -4.88 7.82
C TRP A 31 -1.82 -3.40 7.55
N ILE A 32 -0.99 -2.83 6.68
CA ILE A 32 -1.16 -1.48 6.16
C ILE A 32 -1.57 -1.60 4.70
N VAL A 33 -2.82 -1.23 4.38
CA VAL A 33 -3.44 -1.51 3.08
C VAL A 33 -3.79 -0.23 2.34
N LEU A 34 -3.19 -0.02 1.18
CA LEU A 34 -3.27 1.19 0.38
C LEU A 34 -4.24 1.05 -0.79
N HIS A 35 -5.19 1.98 -0.88
CA HIS A 35 -6.23 2.02 -1.90
C HIS A 35 -5.70 2.35 -3.31
N GLY A 36 -6.51 2.08 -4.33
CA GLY A 36 -6.24 2.47 -5.70
C GLY A 36 -6.57 3.94 -5.99
N PHE A 37 -6.22 4.40 -7.20
CA PHE A 37 -6.57 5.73 -7.70
C PHE A 37 -8.08 6.01 -7.57
N SER A 38 -8.43 7.21 -7.16
CA SER A 38 -9.81 7.70 -6.99
C SER A 38 -10.66 7.03 -5.91
N GLN A 39 -10.11 6.11 -5.13
CA GLN A 39 -10.82 5.51 -4.01
C GLN A 39 -10.62 6.33 -2.73
N LEU A 40 -11.61 6.32 -1.84
CA LEU A 40 -11.44 6.77 -0.47
C LEU A 40 -11.12 5.57 0.44
N ALA A 41 -10.33 5.81 1.46
CA ALA A 41 -9.94 4.75 2.41
C ALA A 41 -11.14 4.12 3.12
N ALA A 42 -12.21 4.89 3.39
CA ALA A 42 -13.45 4.39 3.98
C ALA A 42 -14.09 3.28 3.15
N ASP A 43 -14.22 3.51 1.84
CA ASP A 43 -14.84 2.54 0.92
C ASP A 43 -13.91 1.36 0.68
N PHE A 44 -12.60 1.63 0.59
CA PHE A 44 -11.58 0.60 0.41
C PHE A 44 -11.42 -0.31 1.62
N ALA A 45 -11.76 0.15 2.83
CA ALA A 45 -11.73 -0.64 4.06
C ALA A 45 -12.81 -1.73 4.11
N VAL A 46 -13.94 -1.54 3.42
CA VAL A 46 -15.11 -2.44 3.51
C VAL A 46 -14.78 -3.91 3.22
N PRO A 47 -14.04 -4.28 2.16
CA PRO A 47 -13.66 -5.67 1.89
C PRO A 47 -12.79 -6.33 2.97
N PHE A 48 -12.14 -5.54 3.83
CA PHE A 48 -11.26 -6.04 4.89
C PHE A 48 -12.00 -6.27 6.21
N GLN A 49 -13.20 -5.69 6.42
CA GLN A 49 -13.99 -5.87 7.65
C GLN A 49 -14.24 -7.35 8.00
N PRO A 50 -14.60 -8.25 7.05
CA PRO A 50 -14.79 -9.67 7.33
C PRO A 50 -13.51 -10.44 7.70
N LEU A 51 -12.36 -9.78 7.69
CA LEU A 51 -11.04 -10.33 7.99
C LEU A 51 -10.54 -9.89 9.37
N GLU A 52 -11.37 -9.22 10.15
CA GLU A 52 -11.06 -8.85 11.53
C GLU A 52 -10.76 -10.10 12.37
N ALA A 53 -9.72 -10.02 13.20
CA ALA A 53 -9.33 -11.05 14.14
C ALA A 53 -8.59 -10.40 15.33
N ASP A 54 -8.67 -10.99 16.51
CA ASP A 54 -8.03 -10.46 17.72
C ASP A 54 -6.52 -10.34 17.57
N SER A 55 -5.89 -11.21 16.77
CA SER A 55 -4.44 -11.19 16.53
C SER A 55 -4.01 -10.23 15.42
N ARG A 56 -4.95 -9.50 14.82
CA ARG A 56 -4.71 -8.69 13.62
C ARG A 56 -5.18 -7.24 13.77
N LEU A 57 -4.35 -6.32 13.34
CA LEU A 57 -4.71 -4.91 13.17
C LEU A 57 -4.57 -4.54 11.69
N ILE A 58 -5.61 -3.95 11.09
CA ILE A 58 -5.58 -3.51 9.70
C ILE A 58 -5.74 -1.99 9.67
N ALA A 59 -4.72 -1.29 9.19
CA ALA A 59 -4.74 0.15 8.97
C ALA A 59 -4.95 0.45 7.49
N VAL A 60 -5.91 1.31 7.19
CA VAL A 60 -6.28 1.73 5.83
C VAL A 60 -6.04 3.23 5.70
N PRO A 61 -4.80 3.65 5.41
CA PRO A 61 -4.48 5.05 5.23
C PRO A 61 -5.07 5.58 3.93
N GLU A 62 -5.36 6.89 3.91
CA GLU A 62 -5.84 7.60 2.74
C GLU A 62 -4.72 8.43 2.11
N GLY A 63 -4.62 8.39 0.79
CA GLY A 63 -3.71 9.24 0.03
C GLY A 63 -3.90 10.71 0.38
N LEU A 64 -2.80 11.47 0.50
CA LEU A 64 -2.83 12.84 0.98
C LEU A 64 -3.53 13.82 0.03
N SER A 65 -3.63 13.47 -1.25
CA SER A 65 -4.25 14.31 -2.28
C SER A 65 -5.68 13.84 -2.57
N ARG A 66 -6.66 14.71 -2.28
CA ARG A 66 -8.08 14.48 -2.56
C ARG A 66 -8.55 15.38 -3.68
N PHE A 67 -9.43 14.88 -4.52
CA PHE A 67 -9.98 15.63 -5.66
C PHE A 67 -11.42 15.22 -5.94
N TYR A 68 -12.15 16.12 -6.57
CA TYR A 68 -13.49 15.81 -7.05
C TYR A 68 -13.44 14.92 -8.28
N LEU A 69 -14.22 13.85 -8.29
CA LEU A 69 -14.34 12.93 -9.43
C LEU A 69 -15.20 13.52 -10.55
N ASP A 70 -16.07 14.46 -10.22
CA ASP A 70 -16.91 15.17 -11.19
C ASP A 70 -16.09 16.32 -11.81
N THR A 71 -15.99 16.32 -13.13
CA THR A 71 -15.28 17.34 -13.92
C THR A 71 -16.15 18.55 -14.23
N ARG A 72 -17.46 18.54 -13.88
CA ARG A 72 -18.37 19.65 -14.15
C ARG A 72 -18.10 20.83 -13.23
N PRO A 73 -18.24 22.09 -13.73
CA PRO A 73 -18.17 23.27 -12.88
C PRO A 73 -19.27 23.26 -11.80
N GLY A 74 -18.95 23.78 -10.63
CA GLY A 74 -19.94 23.92 -9.56
C GLY A 74 -20.09 22.67 -8.70
N HIS A 75 -19.03 22.31 -7.96
CA HIS A 75 -19.11 21.21 -6.97
C HIS A 75 -20.11 21.54 -5.86
N SER A 76 -20.88 20.55 -5.45
CA SER A 76 -21.86 20.60 -4.37
C SER A 76 -21.50 19.60 -3.27
N GLY A 77 -22.23 19.63 -2.16
CA GLY A 77 -22.09 18.61 -1.10
C GLY A 77 -22.36 17.18 -1.56
N ALA A 78 -22.99 16.97 -2.74
CA ALA A 78 -23.21 15.66 -3.35
C ALA A 78 -22.11 15.23 -4.33
N SER A 79 -21.14 16.10 -4.64
CA SER A 79 -20.03 15.77 -5.56
C SER A 79 -19.14 14.69 -4.97
N LYS A 80 -18.90 13.63 -5.75
CA LYS A 80 -18.03 12.54 -5.32
C LYS A 80 -16.57 12.99 -5.23
N VAL A 81 -15.90 12.52 -4.20
CA VAL A 81 -14.47 12.79 -3.96
C VAL A 81 -13.71 11.47 -4.01
N GLY A 82 -12.52 11.49 -4.56
CA GLY A 82 -11.55 10.41 -4.51
C GLY A 82 -10.22 10.91 -3.96
N ALA A 83 -9.34 9.96 -3.65
CA ALA A 83 -7.98 10.24 -3.23
C ALA A 83 -6.97 9.57 -4.16
N LEU A 84 -5.74 10.04 -4.15
CA LEU A 84 -4.63 9.49 -4.92
C LEU A 84 -3.34 9.56 -4.09
N TRP A 85 -2.41 8.68 -4.44
CA TRP A 85 -1.10 8.63 -3.79
C TRP A 85 -0.12 9.59 -4.45
N LEU A 86 -0.03 9.55 -5.77
CA LEU A 86 0.90 10.40 -6.51
C LEU A 86 0.41 10.65 -7.95
N THR A 87 0.94 11.70 -8.55
CA THR A 87 0.83 11.97 -9.98
C THR A 87 2.20 11.87 -10.65
N ARG A 88 2.27 12.20 -11.95
CA ARG A 88 3.54 12.35 -12.63
C ARG A 88 4.22 13.71 -12.35
N GLU A 89 3.40 14.68 -11.91
CA GLU A 89 3.88 16.03 -11.63
C GLU A 89 4.61 16.00 -10.28
N ASP A 90 5.80 16.57 -10.25
CA ASP A 90 6.70 16.63 -9.08
C ASP A 90 6.85 15.28 -8.35
N ARG A 91 6.92 14.22 -9.13
CA ARG A 91 6.77 12.82 -8.72
C ARG A 91 7.73 12.40 -7.61
N GLU A 92 9.00 12.84 -7.66
CA GLU A 92 9.97 12.41 -6.64
C GLU A 92 9.69 13.06 -5.28
N THR A 93 9.23 14.30 -5.24
CA THR A 93 8.78 14.95 -4.00
C THR A 93 7.56 14.23 -3.43
N GLU A 94 6.56 13.92 -4.26
CA GLU A 94 5.38 13.14 -3.80
C GLU A 94 5.77 11.75 -3.25
N ILE A 95 6.75 11.07 -3.86
CA ILE A 95 7.24 9.77 -3.35
C ILE A 95 7.86 9.93 -1.96
N VAL A 96 8.69 10.97 -1.76
CA VAL A 96 9.30 11.25 -0.45
C VAL A 96 8.22 11.53 0.60
N ASP A 97 7.21 12.32 0.26
CA ASP A 97 6.11 12.64 1.16
C ASP A 97 5.28 11.41 1.54
N ILE A 98 4.99 10.53 0.57
CA ILE A 98 4.30 9.26 0.83
C ILE A 98 5.10 8.37 1.77
N VAL A 99 6.40 8.20 1.51
CA VAL A 99 7.28 7.38 2.32
C VAL A 99 7.33 7.90 3.76
N ASN A 100 7.55 9.21 3.94
CA ASN A 100 7.57 9.84 5.25
C ASN A 100 6.23 9.72 5.98
N TYR A 101 5.11 9.84 5.26
CA TYR A 101 3.77 9.66 5.80
C TYR A 101 3.55 8.23 6.31
N LEU A 102 3.89 7.23 5.50
CA LEU A 102 3.70 5.83 5.84
C LEU A 102 4.63 5.38 6.97
N ASP A 103 5.87 5.88 7.01
CA ASP A 103 6.79 5.64 8.13
C ASP A 103 6.23 6.20 9.45
N ARG A 104 5.66 7.40 9.44
CA ARG A 104 5.01 7.98 10.63
C ARG A 104 3.77 7.20 11.07
N LEU A 105 2.98 6.70 10.12
CA LEU A 105 1.84 5.85 10.43
C LEU A 105 2.29 4.54 11.05
N TYR A 106 3.30 3.91 10.48
CA TYR A 106 3.90 2.69 10.97
C TYR A 106 4.38 2.84 12.42
N GLU A 107 5.20 3.85 12.72
CA GLU A 107 5.70 4.09 14.07
C GLU A 107 4.54 4.35 15.05
N ARG A 108 3.54 5.16 14.67
CA ARG A 108 2.35 5.41 15.49
C ARG A 108 1.61 4.12 15.88
N ILE A 109 1.42 3.21 14.90
CA ILE A 109 0.74 1.93 15.15
C ILE A 109 1.55 1.07 16.11
N LEU A 110 2.87 1.00 15.92
CA LEU A 110 3.74 0.20 16.80
C LEU A 110 3.83 0.79 18.21
N GLU A 111 3.88 2.10 18.36
CA GLU A 111 3.81 2.77 19.67
C GLU A 111 2.49 2.46 20.38
N GLU A 112 1.37 2.49 19.67
CA GLU A 112 0.07 2.14 20.23
C GLU A 112 0.02 0.67 20.69
N LEU A 113 0.54 -0.27 19.92
CA LEU A 113 0.64 -1.67 20.29
C LEU A 113 1.59 -1.89 21.48
N ALA A 114 2.72 -1.17 21.53
CA ALA A 114 3.64 -1.23 22.66
C ALA A 114 2.97 -0.76 23.98
N ASN A 115 2.11 0.28 23.91
CA ASN A 115 1.32 0.74 25.06
C ASN A 115 0.30 -0.31 25.54
N HIS A 116 -0.06 -1.29 24.67
CA HIS A 116 -0.88 -2.47 25.01
C HIS A 116 -0.05 -3.71 25.37
N GLY A 117 1.26 -3.54 25.57
CA GLY A 117 2.16 -4.62 26.02
C GLY A 117 2.61 -5.57 24.90
N VAL A 118 2.46 -5.19 23.64
CA VAL A 118 2.96 -5.99 22.50
C VAL A 118 4.43 -5.63 22.26
N ASP A 119 5.29 -6.65 22.25
CA ASP A 119 6.69 -6.48 21.85
C ASP A 119 6.79 -6.34 20.33
N ARG A 120 7.53 -5.32 19.89
CA ARG A 120 7.74 -5.02 18.46
C ARG A 120 8.30 -6.22 17.69
N ASP A 121 9.19 -7.00 18.30
CA ASP A 121 9.82 -8.17 17.67
C ASP A 121 8.83 -9.32 17.43
N GLN A 122 7.67 -9.28 18.06
CA GLN A 122 6.59 -10.27 17.87
C GLN A 122 5.61 -9.87 16.77
N ILE A 123 5.72 -8.66 16.22
CA ILE A 123 4.82 -8.15 15.21
C ILE A 123 5.38 -8.45 13.82
N ARG A 124 4.54 -9.02 12.97
CA ARG A 124 4.76 -9.10 11.52
C ARG A 124 4.03 -7.97 10.83
N VAL A 125 4.73 -7.24 9.99
CA VAL A 125 4.17 -6.10 9.26
C VAL A 125 3.98 -6.48 7.79
N HIS A 126 2.75 -6.33 7.33
CA HIS A 126 2.31 -6.62 5.99
C HIS A 126 1.89 -5.32 5.30
N ALA A 127 2.38 -5.08 4.09
CA ALA A 127 2.03 -3.93 3.27
C ALA A 127 1.34 -4.39 1.98
N LEU A 128 0.05 -4.09 1.84
CA LEU A 128 -0.73 -4.38 0.63
C LEU A 128 -1.04 -3.09 -0.10
N GLY A 129 -0.84 -3.06 -1.41
CA GLY A 129 -1.23 -1.93 -2.24
C GLY A 129 -2.03 -2.36 -3.46
N PHE A 130 -3.27 -1.87 -3.57
CA PHE A 130 -4.12 -2.14 -4.71
C PHE A 130 -3.91 -1.09 -5.81
N SER A 131 -3.72 -1.51 -7.05
CA SER A 131 -3.60 -0.63 -8.21
C SER A 131 -2.55 0.48 -7.94
N GLN A 132 -2.89 1.77 -7.95
CA GLN A 132 -1.95 2.86 -7.63
C GLN A 132 -1.31 2.72 -6.22
N GLY A 133 -1.97 2.06 -5.27
CA GLY A 133 -1.39 1.72 -3.97
C GLY A 133 -0.22 0.73 -4.07
N GLY A 134 -0.19 -0.13 -5.10
CA GLY A 134 0.90 -1.10 -5.34
C GLY A 134 2.27 -0.43 -5.47
N PRO A 135 2.47 0.49 -6.42
CA PRO A 135 3.69 1.27 -6.52
C PRO A 135 4.05 2.05 -5.25
N ALA A 136 3.05 2.52 -4.52
CA ALA A 136 3.29 3.27 -3.28
C ALA A 136 3.87 2.36 -2.18
N VAL A 137 3.30 1.18 -1.94
CA VAL A 137 3.86 0.22 -0.95
C VAL A 137 5.23 -0.30 -1.36
N CYS A 138 5.47 -0.54 -2.66
CA CYS A 138 6.77 -1.00 -3.15
C CYS A 138 7.87 0.05 -2.88
N ARG A 139 7.59 1.33 -3.15
CA ARG A 139 8.52 2.43 -2.87
C ARG A 139 8.71 2.66 -1.39
N TRP A 140 7.64 2.54 -0.61
CA TRP A 140 7.74 2.60 0.85
C TRP A 140 8.64 1.50 1.40
N ALA A 141 8.44 0.25 1.00
CA ALA A 141 9.32 -0.85 1.38
C ALA A 141 10.78 -0.60 0.99
N ALA A 142 11.03 -0.05 -0.20
CA ALA A 142 12.36 0.22 -0.72
C ALA A 142 13.05 1.44 -0.10
N ARG A 143 12.33 2.51 0.19
CA ARG A 143 12.90 3.81 0.59
C ARG A 143 12.64 4.18 2.04
N GLY A 144 11.61 3.58 2.68
CA GLY A 144 11.20 3.87 4.04
C GLY A 144 12.06 3.20 5.12
N SER A 145 11.84 3.62 6.35
CA SER A 145 12.47 3.06 7.56
C SER A 145 11.71 1.83 8.09
N ALA A 146 10.41 1.70 7.77
CA ALA A 146 9.56 0.61 8.23
C ALA A 146 10.15 -0.77 7.91
N VAL A 147 10.06 -1.70 8.87
CA VAL A 147 10.40 -3.10 8.65
C VAL A 147 9.15 -3.82 8.16
N ILE A 148 9.12 -4.10 6.87
CA ILE A 148 8.02 -4.83 6.22
C ILE A 148 8.48 -6.27 6.03
N ASP A 149 7.71 -7.21 6.55
CA ASP A 149 7.97 -8.66 6.45
C ASP A 149 7.26 -9.28 5.23
N HIS A 150 6.17 -8.67 4.77
CA HIS A 150 5.37 -9.19 3.68
C HIS A 150 4.83 -8.03 2.81
N LEU A 151 5.15 -8.06 1.52
CA LEU A 151 4.75 -7.04 0.54
C LEU A 151 3.78 -7.65 -0.47
N VAL A 152 2.62 -7.03 -0.63
CA VAL A 152 1.56 -7.51 -1.53
C VAL A 152 1.20 -6.44 -2.56
N PRO A 153 1.93 -6.33 -3.69
CA PRO A 153 1.49 -5.54 -4.83
C PRO A 153 0.30 -6.25 -5.50
N TRP A 154 -0.87 -5.61 -5.48
CA TRP A 154 -2.11 -6.14 -6.04
C TRP A 154 -2.54 -5.36 -7.26
N ALA A 155 -2.74 -6.03 -8.38
CA ALA A 155 -3.18 -5.45 -9.65
C ALA A 155 -2.28 -4.30 -10.16
N HIS A 156 -0.98 -4.42 -9.93
CA HIS A 156 0.03 -3.49 -10.47
C HIS A 156 1.42 -4.14 -10.48
N ALA A 157 2.22 -3.79 -11.47
CA ALA A 157 3.62 -4.18 -11.56
C ALA A 157 4.47 -3.47 -10.48
N ILE A 158 5.54 -4.11 -10.02
CA ILE A 158 6.56 -3.49 -9.18
C ILE A 158 7.28 -2.43 -10.01
N PRO A 159 7.42 -1.19 -9.50
CA PRO A 159 8.06 -0.13 -10.26
C PRO A 159 9.53 -0.39 -10.56
N GLN A 160 10.00 0.01 -11.75
CA GLN A 160 11.39 -0.17 -12.17
C GLN A 160 12.40 0.61 -11.29
N ASP A 161 11.95 1.68 -10.61
CA ASP A 161 12.76 2.46 -9.66
C ASP A 161 12.92 1.76 -8.28
N VAL A 162 12.34 0.56 -8.09
CA VAL A 162 12.49 -0.26 -6.89
C VAL A 162 13.56 -1.33 -7.13
N ASN A 163 14.71 -1.18 -6.48
CA ASN A 163 15.78 -2.17 -6.52
C ASN A 163 15.49 -3.31 -5.53
N LEU A 164 14.87 -4.40 -6.02
CA LEU A 164 14.48 -5.55 -5.20
C LEU A 164 15.68 -6.27 -4.59
N ARG A 165 16.84 -6.35 -5.28
CA ARG A 165 18.04 -6.98 -4.75
C ARG A 165 18.56 -6.23 -3.52
N ALA A 166 18.70 -4.93 -3.61
CA ALA A 166 19.09 -4.10 -2.47
C ALA A 166 18.05 -4.16 -1.34
N LEU A 167 16.77 -4.31 -1.67
CA LEU A 167 15.71 -4.50 -0.71
C LEU A 167 15.83 -5.86 0.00
N ALA A 168 16.12 -6.94 -0.72
CA ALA A 168 16.36 -8.28 -0.16
C ALA A 168 17.54 -8.28 0.84
N GLU A 169 18.65 -7.65 0.47
CA GLU A 169 19.82 -7.52 1.34
C GLU A 169 19.50 -6.76 2.63
N ARG A 170 18.71 -5.68 2.53
CA ARG A 170 18.30 -4.86 3.68
C ARG A 170 17.20 -5.50 4.53
N ARG A 171 16.37 -6.34 3.94
CA ARG A 171 15.18 -6.96 4.56
C ARG A 171 15.17 -8.48 4.31
N PRO A 172 16.03 -9.25 4.98
CA PRO A 172 16.20 -10.70 4.69
C PRO A 172 14.96 -11.55 5.02
N ARG A 173 14.00 -11.01 5.78
CA ARG A 173 12.73 -11.69 6.10
C ARG A 173 11.59 -11.34 5.14
N LEU A 174 11.80 -10.38 4.24
CA LEU A 174 10.78 -9.94 3.30
C LEU A 174 10.36 -11.07 2.36
N THR A 175 9.05 -11.23 2.22
CA THR A 175 8.42 -12.04 1.17
C THR A 175 7.53 -11.17 0.29
N ILE A 176 7.33 -11.55 -0.98
CA ILE A 176 6.48 -10.81 -1.91
C ILE A 176 5.40 -11.74 -2.48
N ASP A 177 4.14 -11.36 -2.31
CA ASP A 177 3.00 -12.04 -2.93
C ASP A 177 2.36 -11.11 -3.96
N MET A 178 2.62 -11.36 -5.25
CA MET A 178 2.04 -10.57 -6.33
C MET A 178 0.66 -11.12 -6.73
N VAL A 179 -0.39 -10.29 -6.62
CA VAL A 179 -1.77 -10.71 -6.89
C VAL A 179 -2.31 -10.00 -8.13
N TYR A 180 -2.95 -10.76 -9.02
CA TYR A 180 -3.54 -10.20 -10.23
C TYR A 180 -4.74 -10.99 -10.73
N GLY A 181 -5.71 -10.28 -11.33
CA GLY A 181 -6.84 -10.90 -11.99
C GLY A 181 -6.47 -11.38 -13.40
N THR A 182 -6.86 -12.61 -13.76
CA THR A 182 -6.58 -13.17 -15.10
C THR A 182 -7.33 -12.47 -16.24
N ARG A 183 -8.28 -11.61 -15.90
CA ARG A 183 -9.03 -10.76 -16.84
C ARG A 183 -8.85 -9.26 -16.55
N ASP A 184 -7.74 -8.93 -15.89
CA ASP A 184 -7.41 -7.54 -15.62
C ASP A 184 -6.92 -6.85 -16.91
N ARG A 185 -7.64 -5.80 -17.34
CA ARG A 185 -7.31 -5.04 -18.55
C ARG A 185 -6.06 -4.17 -18.44
N PHE A 186 -5.56 -3.97 -17.23
CA PHE A 186 -4.37 -3.14 -16.96
C PHE A 186 -3.09 -3.96 -16.79
N ILE A 187 -3.22 -5.29 -16.59
CA ILE A 187 -2.08 -6.19 -16.45
C ILE A 187 -2.27 -7.33 -17.43
N GLY A 188 -1.59 -7.25 -18.58
CA GLY A 188 -1.57 -8.34 -19.57
C GLY A 188 -0.58 -9.45 -19.20
N GLU A 189 -0.68 -10.57 -19.92
CA GLU A 189 0.20 -11.74 -19.72
C GLU A 189 1.69 -11.38 -19.84
N ASP A 190 2.06 -10.56 -20.83
CA ASP A 190 3.45 -10.12 -21.02
C ASP A 190 3.98 -9.38 -19.80
N ALA A 191 3.15 -8.48 -19.20
CA ALA A 191 3.52 -7.76 -18.00
C ALA A 191 3.67 -8.69 -16.78
N VAL A 192 2.87 -9.75 -16.69
CA VAL A 192 2.99 -10.77 -15.64
C VAL A 192 4.29 -11.54 -15.78
N GLU A 193 4.67 -11.96 -16.99
CA GLU A 193 5.92 -12.67 -17.24
C GLU A 193 7.15 -11.78 -17.00
N GLU A 194 7.09 -10.52 -17.41
CA GLU A 194 8.15 -9.55 -17.08
C GLU A 194 8.33 -9.43 -15.56
N GLN A 195 7.23 -9.32 -14.80
CA GLN A 195 7.29 -9.25 -13.35
C GLN A 195 7.81 -10.54 -12.71
N ARG A 196 7.46 -11.70 -13.26
CA ARG A 196 8.02 -12.98 -12.81
C ARG A 196 9.54 -12.99 -12.96
N ALA A 197 10.07 -12.61 -14.12
CA ALA A 197 11.50 -12.55 -14.36
C ALA A 197 12.22 -11.58 -13.41
N VAL A 198 11.61 -10.43 -13.13
CA VAL A 198 12.13 -9.44 -12.17
C VAL A 198 12.20 -10.05 -10.75
N LEU A 199 11.14 -10.72 -10.30
CA LEU A 199 11.07 -11.36 -8.99
C LEU A 199 12.07 -12.52 -8.88
N GLU A 200 12.16 -13.40 -9.89
CA GLU A 200 13.15 -14.50 -9.94
C GLU A 200 14.58 -14.01 -9.80
N SER A 201 14.92 -12.90 -10.45
CA SER A 201 16.27 -12.33 -10.40
C SER A 201 16.58 -11.57 -9.10
N SER A 202 15.59 -11.30 -8.28
CA SER A 202 15.71 -10.42 -7.11
C SER A 202 16.36 -11.08 -5.90
N GLY A 203 16.20 -12.39 -5.76
CA GLY A 203 16.59 -13.15 -4.55
C GLY A 203 15.59 -13.03 -3.39
N VAL A 204 14.48 -12.29 -3.55
CA VAL A 204 13.39 -12.23 -2.55
C VAL A 204 12.50 -13.47 -2.73
N PRO A 205 12.14 -14.20 -1.66
CA PRO A 205 11.11 -15.22 -1.73
C PRO A 205 9.79 -14.60 -2.21
N TYR A 206 9.16 -15.20 -3.22
CA TYR A 206 7.95 -14.66 -3.81
C TYR A 206 6.94 -15.74 -4.21
N ALA A 207 5.67 -15.35 -4.32
CA ALA A 207 4.64 -16.13 -5.00
C ALA A 207 3.78 -15.25 -5.92
N MET A 208 3.24 -15.87 -6.97
CA MET A 208 2.34 -15.23 -7.93
C MET A 208 0.94 -15.83 -7.76
N HIS A 209 -0.04 -14.98 -7.50
CA HIS A 209 -1.41 -15.37 -7.17
C HIS A 209 -2.41 -14.89 -8.23
N PRO A 210 -2.61 -15.65 -9.31
CA PRO A 210 -3.70 -15.35 -10.25
C PRO A 210 -5.06 -15.69 -9.63
N PHE A 211 -6.06 -14.84 -9.88
CA PHE A 211 -7.44 -15.17 -9.57
C PHE A 211 -8.35 -14.90 -10.78
N ASN A 212 -9.44 -15.65 -10.88
CA ASN A 212 -10.42 -15.45 -11.94
C ASN A 212 -11.23 -14.16 -11.69
N GLY A 213 -10.76 -13.04 -12.19
CA GLY A 213 -11.36 -11.71 -11.99
C GLY A 213 -10.69 -10.64 -12.83
N GLY A 214 -11.24 -9.43 -12.76
CA GLY A 214 -10.69 -8.23 -13.39
C GLY A 214 -9.87 -7.39 -12.39
N HIS A 215 -9.85 -6.08 -12.63
CA HIS A 215 -9.14 -5.09 -11.79
C HIS A 215 -9.90 -4.81 -10.48
N SER A 216 -9.82 -5.73 -9.53
CA SER A 216 -10.57 -5.67 -8.27
C SER A 216 -9.86 -6.43 -7.15
N LEU A 217 -10.25 -6.18 -5.90
CA LEU A 217 -9.94 -7.09 -4.79
C LEU A 217 -10.80 -8.36 -4.90
N ASN A 218 -10.24 -9.48 -4.44
CA ASN A 218 -10.93 -10.76 -4.34
C ASN A 218 -10.92 -11.25 -2.89
N LEU A 219 -12.09 -11.41 -2.28
CA LEU A 219 -12.20 -11.74 -0.86
C LEU A 219 -11.61 -13.12 -0.52
N ALA A 220 -11.74 -14.10 -1.40
CA ALA A 220 -11.14 -15.42 -1.17
C ALA A 220 -9.61 -15.34 -1.15
N MET A 221 -9.02 -14.56 -2.06
CA MET A 221 -7.59 -14.32 -2.09
C MET A 221 -7.12 -13.50 -0.87
N LEU A 222 -7.88 -12.49 -0.44
CA LEU A 222 -7.58 -11.76 0.79
C LEU A 222 -7.57 -12.71 2.01
N ARG A 223 -8.57 -13.60 2.14
CA ARG A 223 -8.59 -14.61 3.20
C ARG A 223 -7.38 -15.53 3.16
N GLN A 224 -7.00 -16.00 1.98
CA GLN A 224 -5.81 -16.85 1.81
C GLN A 224 -4.54 -16.16 2.28
N LEU A 225 -4.33 -14.90 1.89
CA LEU A 225 -3.11 -14.15 2.22
C LEU A 225 -3.07 -13.69 3.68
N MET A 226 -4.22 -13.41 4.26
CA MET A 226 -4.33 -12.88 5.62
C MET A 226 -4.57 -13.98 6.68
N GLY A 227 -4.60 -15.26 6.27
CA GLY A 227 -4.75 -16.38 7.21
C GLY A 227 -6.14 -16.44 7.85
N GLY A 228 -7.19 -16.28 7.02
CA GLY A 228 -8.60 -16.37 7.43
C GLY A 228 -9.20 -17.73 7.12
#